data_fecc7f15681db196226c02d50a8ab377
#
_entry.id   fecc7f15681db196226c02d50a8ab377
#
_cell.length_a   1.000
_cell.length_b   1.000
_cell.length_c   1.000
_cell.angle_alpha   90.00
_cell.angle_beta   90.00
_cell.angle_gamma   90.00
#
_symmetry.space_group_name_H-M   'P 1'
#
loop_
_entity.id
_entity.type
_entity.pdbx_description
1 polymer ?
#
loop_
_entity_poly.entity_id
_entity_poly.type
_entity_poly.pdbx_seq_one_letter_code
_entity_poly.pdbx_strand_id
1 'polypeptide(L)'
;SRGLGDVYKRQTTYSIIPDQIEAGTFMVAAAATRGNVLIKNVIPKHLEAITSKLTDIGAHVTEYDDSVRVMCDKRLKATNIKTLPYPGFPTDMQPQMAVTLALSNGTSIVTESIFENRFKYVAELSRMGAHIRVEGNTAILDGVETFSGANVAAPDLRAGAALVIAALVADDFSVVSDIKYIQRGYEKFDEKLRGLGALIEKVETDKDLSLIH
;
A
#
# COMPACT_ATOMS: atom_id res chain seq x y z
N SER A 1 -15.86 3.43 -14.51
CA SER A 1 -15.16 2.17 -14.22
C SER A 1 -14.18 1.76 -15.34
N ARG A 2 -13.27 2.65 -15.74
CA ARG A 2 -12.23 2.32 -16.74
C ARG A 2 -10.79 2.40 -16.21
N GLY A 3 -10.61 2.62 -14.92
CA GLY A 3 -9.29 3.02 -14.42
C GLY A 3 -8.29 1.87 -14.23
N LEU A 4 -8.69 0.75 -13.70
CA LEU A 4 -7.76 -0.30 -13.27
C LEU A 4 -7.76 -1.54 -14.17
N GLY A 5 -8.80 -1.76 -14.97
CA GLY A 5 -8.87 -2.91 -15.87
C GLY A 5 -7.81 -2.93 -16.98
N ASP A 6 -7.34 -1.77 -17.41
CA ASP A 6 -6.33 -1.68 -18.47
C ASP A 6 -4.88 -1.71 -17.95
N VAL A 7 -4.67 -1.46 -16.65
CA VAL A 7 -3.35 -1.57 -16.02
C VAL A 7 -2.86 -3.03 -15.99
N TYR A 8 -3.77 -3.97 -15.98
CA TYR A 8 -3.51 -5.40 -16.02
C TYR A 8 -2.71 -5.87 -17.23
N LYS A 9 -2.84 -5.19 -18.36
CA LYS A 9 -2.28 -5.65 -19.63
C LYS A 9 -0.93 -5.01 -19.98
N ARG A 10 -0.52 -3.99 -19.24
CA ARG A 10 0.74 -3.29 -19.54
C ARG A 10 1.79 -3.62 -18.50
N GLN A 11 2.83 -4.29 -18.94
CA GLN A 11 4.05 -4.47 -18.19
C GLN A 11 4.75 -3.11 -18.06
N THR A 12 4.79 -2.55 -16.84
CA THR A 12 5.41 -1.25 -16.60
C THR A 12 6.68 -1.42 -15.77
N THR A 13 7.74 -0.73 -16.17
CA THR A 13 9.02 -0.72 -15.48
C THR A 13 9.22 0.61 -14.80
N TYR A 14 9.61 0.59 -13.54
CA TYR A 14 9.92 1.78 -12.77
C TYR A 14 11.29 1.67 -12.09
N SER A 15 12.07 2.77 -12.09
CA SER A 15 13.38 2.84 -11.44
C SER A 15 13.28 3.65 -10.15
N ILE A 16 13.63 3.04 -9.03
CA ILE A 16 13.61 3.64 -7.69
C ILE A 16 15.05 3.72 -7.16
N ILE A 17 15.37 4.79 -6.41
CA ILE A 17 16.59 4.85 -5.59
C ILE A 17 16.46 3.78 -4.49
N PRO A 18 17.55 3.12 -4.05
CA PRO A 18 17.48 1.98 -3.13
C PRO A 18 17.03 2.36 -1.71
N ASP A 19 15.77 2.75 -1.58
CA ASP A 19 15.01 2.84 -0.33
C ASP A 19 14.09 1.63 -0.25
N GLN A 20 14.38 0.72 0.68
CA GLN A 20 13.61 -0.50 0.87
C GLN A 20 12.13 -0.24 1.20
N ILE A 21 11.81 0.86 1.87
CA ILE A 21 10.43 1.19 2.24
C ILE A 21 9.67 1.76 1.04
N GLU A 22 10.30 2.62 0.24
CA GLU A 22 9.71 3.08 -1.02
C GLU A 22 9.48 1.89 -1.96
N ALA A 23 10.49 1.05 -2.16
CA ALA A 23 10.38 -0.15 -2.97
C ALA A 23 9.26 -1.08 -2.47
N GLY A 24 9.21 -1.37 -1.18
CA GLY A 24 8.16 -2.17 -0.55
C GLY A 24 6.77 -1.57 -0.70
N THR A 25 6.64 -0.25 -0.63
CA THR A 25 5.38 0.46 -0.85
C THR A 25 4.86 0.24 -2.27
N PHE A 26 5.71 0.32 -3.29
CA PHE A 26 5.32 0.01 -4.67
C PHE A 26 5.04 -1.47 -4.90
N MET A 27 5.73 -2.38 -4.21
CA MET A 27 5.43 -3.81 -4.23
C MET A 27 4.01 -4.08 -3.71
N VAL A 28 3.65 -3.47 -2.59
CA VAL A 28 2.32 -3.58 -1.99
C VAL A 28 1.26 -2.93 -2.89
N ALA A 29 1.54 -1.76 -3.46
CA ALA A 29 0.64 -1.11 -4.41
C ALA A 29 0.35 -2.00 -5.62
N ALA A 30 1.36 -2.67 -6.18
CA ALA A 30 1.17 -3.62 -7.28
C ALA A 30 0.27 -4.78 -6.88
N ALA A 31 0.46 -5.36 -5.70
CA ALA A 31 -0.37 -6.46 -5.21
C ALA A 31 -1.81 -6.01 -4.93
N ALA A 32 -2.00 -4.89 -4.23
CA ALA A 32 -3.32 -4.37 -3.85
C ALA A 32 -4.17 -3.98 -5.08
N THR A 33 -3.55 -3.38 -6.08
CA THR A 33 -4.21 -2.97 -7.32
C THR A 33 -4.30 -4.09 -8.37
N ARG A 34 -3.83 -5.28 -8.04
CA ARG A 34 -3.73 -6.43 -8.96
C ARG A 34 -2.95 -6.10 -10.23
N GLY A 35 -1.84 -5.39 -10.06
CA GLY A 35 -0.97 -4.93 -11.13
C GLY A 35 0.15 -5.91 -11.47
N ASN A 36 1.01 -5.47 -12.38
CA ASN A 36 2.24 -6.16 -12.76
C ASN A 36 3.35 -5.12 -12.91
N VAL A 37 4.22 -5.01 -11.91
CA VAL A 37 5.23 -3.95 -11.82
C VAL A 37 6.61 -4.55 -11.61
N LEU A 38 7.58 -4.06 -12.39
CA LEU A 38 9.00 -4.34 -12.18
C LEU A 38 9.63 -3.13 -11.46
N ILE A 39 10.18 -3.38 -10.29
CA ILE A 39 10.83 -2.38 -9.44
C ILE A 39 12.35 -2.60 -9.55
N LYS A 40 13.05 -1.61 -10.11
CA LYS A 40 14.49 -1.66 -10.37
C LYS A 40 15.29 -0.90 -9.31
N ASN A 41 16.60 -1.14 -9.32
CA ASN A 41 17.57 -0.53 -8.41
C ASN A 41 17.23 -0.82 -6.93
N VAL A 42 16.95 -2.06 -6.65
CA VAL A 42 16.67 -2.56 -5.30
C VAL A 42 17.67 -3.64 -4.93
N ILE A 43 17.78 -3.90 -3.65
CA ILE A 43 18.51 -5.04 -3.11
C ILE A 43 17.47 -6.05 -2.63
N PRO A 44 17.17 -7.12 -3.41
CA PRO A 44 16.07 -8.04 -3.08
C PRO A 44 16.19 -8.65 -1.68
N LYS A 45 17.40 -8.90 -1.22
CA LYS A 45 17.67 -9.40 0.13
C LYS A 45 17.10 -8.50 1.24
N HIS A 46 17.08 -7.19 1.03
CA HIS A 46 16.50 -6.25 2.01
C HIS A 46 14.96 -6.28 2.03
N LEU A 47 14.35 -6.90 1.04
CA LEU A 47 12.90 -6.96 0.85
C LEU A 47 12.30 -8.33 1.20
N GLU A 48 13.12 -9.27 1.72
CA GLU A 48 12.70 -10.66 1.94
C GLU A 48 11.45 -10.79 2.83
N ALA A 49 11.34 -10.00 3.90
CA ALA A 49 10.19 -10.03 4.78
C ALA A 49 8.90 -9.58 4.06
N ILE A 50 9.01 -8.58 3.19
CA ILE A 50 7.90 -8.06 2.39
C ILE A 50 7.53 -9.09 1.31
N THR A 51 8.52 -9.59 0.58
CA THR A 51 8.36 -10.64 -0.45
C THR A 51 7.67 -11.86 0.13
N SER A 52 8.11 -12.33 1.30
CA SER A 52 7.53 -13.48 1.98
C SER A 52 6.03 -13.28 2.26
N LYS A 53 5.65 -12.14 2.82
CA LYS A 53 4.24 -11.86 3.13
C LYS A 53 3.38 -11.64 1.89
N LEU A 54 3.89 -10.98 0.86
CA LEU A 54 3.19 -10.85 -0.41
C LEU A 54 2.98 -12.20 -1.09
N THR A 55 3.95 -13.09 -1.00
CA THR A 55 3.83 -14.46 -1.50
C THR A 55 2.77 -15.25 -0.71
N ASP A 56 2.78 -15.14 0.61
CA ASP A 56 1.79 -15.79 1.49
C ASP A 56 0.35 -15.40 1.13
N ILE A 57 0.11 -14.16 0.76
CA ILE A 57 -1.22 -13.67 0.39
C ILE A 57 -1.59 -13.91 -1.07
N GLY A 58 -0.70 -14.54 -1.85
CA GLY A 58 -0.97 -15.00 -3.21
C GLY A 58 -0.46 -14.10 -4.33
N ALA A 59 0.33 -13.09 -4.05
CA ALA A 59 1.05 -12.36 -5.08
C ALA A 59 2.23 -13.18 -5.61
N HIS A 60 2.57 -12.99 -6.88
CA HIS A 60 3.74 -13.58 -7.50
C HIS A 60 4.90 -12.58 -7.45
N VAL A 61 5.95 -12.91 -6.71
CA VAL A 61 7.15 -12.09 -6.60
C VAL A 61 8.31 -12.84 -7.24
N THR A 62 8.93 -12.23 -8.25
CA THR A 62 10.13 -12.76 -8.91
C THR A 62 11.29 -11.84 -8.61
N GLU A 63 12.35 -12.39 -8.05
CA GLU A 63 13.57 -11.66 -7.72
C GLU A 63 14.61 -11.82 -8.83
N TYR A 64 15.28 -10.72 -9.14
CA TYR A 64 16.44 -10.64 -10.03
C TYR A 64 17.61 -10.03 -9.25
N ASP A 65 18.76 -9.86 -9.86
CA ASP A 65 19.96 -9.37 -9.17
C ASP A 65 19.76 -7.99 -8.53
N ASP A 66 19.09 -7.08 -9.23
CA ASP A 66 18.88 -5.68 -8.82
C ASP A 66 17.43 -5.21 -8.92
N SER A 67 16.51 -6.15 -9.07
CA SER A 67 15.11 -5.80 -9.27
C SER A 67 14.17 -6.89 -8.76
N VAL A 68 12.92 -6.51 -8.52
CA VAL A 68 11.83 -7.42 -8.16
C VAL A 68 10.61 -7.14 -9.02
N ARG A 69 9.94 -8.19 -9.47
CA ARG A 69 8.66 -8.10 -10.15
C ARG A 69 7.57 -8.59 -9.23
N VAL A 70 6.53 -7.77 -9.07
CA VAL A 70 5.32 -8.15 -8.33
C VAL A 70 4.17 -8.20 -9.32
N MET A 71 3.49 -9.33 -9.36
CA MET A 71 2.29 -9.55 -10.16
C MET A 71 1.20 -10.17 -9.29
N CYS A 72 -0.02 -9.65 -9.43
CA CYS A 72 -1.19 -10.22 -8.78
C CYS A 72 -2.36 -10.17 -9.76
N ASP A 73 -3.09 -11.28 -9.91
CA ASP A 73 -4.22 -11.41 -10.81
C ASP A 73 -5.51 -11.88 -10.10
N LYS A 74 -5.40 -12.18 -8.82
CA LYS A 74 -6.49 -12.73 -8.00
C LYS A 74 -6.67 -11.94 -6.71
N ARG A 75 -7.84 -12.15 -6.07
CA ARG A 75 -8.06 -11.65 -4.73
C ARG A 75 -7.04 -12.24 -3.77
N LEU A 76 -6.46 -11.39 -2.94
CA LEU A 76 -5.46 -11.76 -1.96
C LEU A 76 -6.05 -12.64 -0.85
N LYS A 77 -5.19 -13.48 -0.27
CA LYS A 77 -5.51 -14.30 0.89
C LYS A 77 -5.18 -13.56 2.18
N ALA A 78 -5.82 -13.97 3.27
CA ALA A 78 -5.47 -13.48 4.60
C ALA A 78 -4.13 -14.06 5.07
N THR A 79 -3.41 -13.29 5.87
CA THR A 79 -2.24 -13.74 6.63
C THR A 79 -2.07 -12.87 7.88
N ASN A 80 -1.21 -13.29 8.77
CA ASN A 80 -0.86 -12.52 9.96
C ASN A 80 0.52 -11.90 9.78
N ILE A 81 0.67 -10.66 10.25
CA ILE A 81 1.98 -10.00 10.33
C ILE A 81 2.24 -9.51 11.76
N LYS A 82 3.52 -9.58 12.13
CA LYS A 82 4.03 -8.98 13.36
C LYS A 82 5.26 -8.15 13.00
N THR A 83 5.25 -6.88 13.38
CA THR A 83 6.41 -6.04 13.16
C THR A 83 7.54 -6.44 14.10
N LEU A 84 8.74 -6.55 13.56
CA LEU A 84 9.96 -6.94 14.28
C LEU A 84 11.14 -6.15 13.72
N PRO A 85 12.21 -5.97 14.51
CA PRO A 85 13.46 -5.42 13.98
C PRO A 85 13.97 -6.27 12.80
N TYR A 86 14.74 -5.63 11.91
CA TYR A 86 15.37 -6.34 10.79
C TYR A 86 16.09 -7.62 11.27
N PRO A 87 15.94 -8.77 10.61
CA PRO A 87 15.32 -9.00 9.30
C PRO A 87 13.80 -9.30 9.35
N GLY A 88 13.10 -9.02 10.41
CA GLY A 88 11.66 -9.18 10.52
C GLY A 88 10.86 -8.18 9.68
N PHE A 89 9.54 -8.27 9.74
CA PHE A 89 8.67 -7.38 8.98
C PHE A 89 8.78 -5.94 9.50
N PRO A 90 9.15 -4.97 8.65
CA PRO A 90 9.41 -3.61 9.10
C PRO A 90 8.13 -2.87 9.50
N THR A 91 8.18 -2.16 10.62
CA THR A 91 7.07 -1.34 11.10
C THR A 91 6.66 -0.25 10.08
N ASP A 92 7.60 0.25 9.30
CA ASP A 92 7.34 1.26 8.26
C ASP A 92 6.57 0.73 7.05
N MET A 93 6.38 -0.59 6.95
CA MET A 93 5.53 -1.25 5.96
C MET A 93 4.19 -1.73 6.52
N GLN A 94 3.96 -1.59 7.82
CA GLN A 94 2.76 -2.10 8.47
C GLN A 94 1.47 -1.46 7.92
N PRO A 95 1.34 -0.12 7.80
CA PRO A 95 0.12 0.49 7.26
C PRO A 95 -0.17 0.07 5.81
N GLN A 96 0.83 0.02 4.95
CA GLN A 96 0.69 -0.36 3.53
C GLN A 96 0.21 -1.82 3.43
N MET A 97 0.82 -2.72 4.19
CA MET A 97 0.42 -4.11 4.19
C MET A 97 -0.99 -4.31 4.74
N ALA A 98 -1.38 -3.53 5.74
CA ALA A 98 -2.73 -3.57 6.30
C ALA A 98 -3.81 -3.27 5.26
N VAL A 99 -3.54 -2.41 4.27
CA VAL A 99 -4.47 -2.16 3.14
C VAL A 99 -4.72 -3.44 2.35
N THR A 100 -3.67 -4.20 2.03
CA THR A 100 -3.82 -5.48 1.31
C THR A 100 -4.61 -6.49 2.14
N LEU A 101 -4.34 -6.55 3.43
CA LEU A 101 -5.03 -7.47 4.34
C LEU A 101 -6.49 -7.09 4.54
N ALA A 102 -6.82 -5.81 4.54
CA ALA A 102 -8.19 -5.32 4.58
C ALA A 102 -9.00 -5.64 3.31
N LEU A 103 -8.33 -5.99 2.21
CA LEU A 103 -8.92 -6.43 0.93
C LEU A 103 -8.86 -7.96 0.75
N SER A 104 -8.20 -8.66 1.64
CA SER A 104 -7.99 -10.10 1.52
C SER A 104 -9.28 -10.89 1.74
N ASN A 105 -9.26 -12.13 1.26
CA ASN A 105 -10.33 -13.09 1.54
C ASN A 105 -10.04 -13.80 2.86
N GLY A 106 -10.68 -13.35 3.93
CA GLY A 106 -10.54 -13.90 5.28
C GLY A 106 -10.18 -12.85 6.32
N THR A 107 -9.80 -13.32 7.50
CA THR A 107 -9.42 -12.50 8.64
C THR A 107 -7.91 -12.54 8.84
N SER A 108 -7.32 -11.36 8.97
CA SER A 108 -5.88 -11.18 9.22
C SER A 108 -5.64 -10.49 10.55
N ILE A 109 -4.50 -10.76 11.16
CA ILE A 109 -4.07 -10.13 12.42
C ILE A 109 -2.76 -9.40 12.16
N VAL A 110 -2.73 -8.12 12.52
CA VAL A 110 -1.54 -7.27 12.48
C VAL A 110 -1.15 -6.91 13.90
N THR A 111 0.03 -7.35 14.33
CA THR A 111 0.59 -7.02 15.63
C THR A 111 1.74 -6.04 15.48
N GLU A 112 1.61 -4.87 16.11
CA GLU A 112 2.62 -3.84 16.14
C GLU A 112 3.47 -3.98 17.40
N SER A 113 4.74 -4.33 17.25
CA SER A 113 5.63 -4.60 18.39
C SER A 113 6.73 -3.56 18.58
N ILE A 114 6.82 -2.57 17.68
CA ILE A 114 7.92 -1.60 17.65
C ILE A 114 7.50 -0.24 18.19
N PHE A 115 6.35 0.27 17.72
CA PHE A 115 5.85 1.59 18.09
C PHE A 115 4.44 1.55 18.66
N GLU A 116 4.16 2.44 19.58
CA GLU A 116 2.82 2.71 20.05
C GLU A 116 2.03 3.57 19.05
N ASN A 117 0.72 3.49 19.09
CA ASN A 117 -0.20 4.32 18.29
C ASN A 117 0.03 4.27 16.76
N ARG A 118 0.42 3.11 16.21
CA ARG A 118 0.71 2.93 14.79
C ARG A 118 -0.52 2.56 13.94
N PHE A 119 -1.71 2.59 14.50
CA PHE A 119 -2.98 2.26 13.80
C PHE A 119 -3.82 3.50 13.45
N LYS A 120 -3.21 4.66 13.29
CA LYS A 120 -3.90 5.92 12.96
C LYS A 120 -4.67 5.88 11.64
N TYR A 121 -4.24 5.05 10.70
CA TYR A 121 -4.91 4.85 9.41
C TYR A 121 -6.25 4.11 9.54
N VAL A 122 -6.51 3.41 10.62
CA VAL A 122 -7.70 2.55 10.78
C VAL A 122 -9.00 3.35 10.69
N ALA A 123 -9.06 4.51 11.34
CA ALA A 123 -10.24 5.38 11.27
C ALA A 123 -10.53 5.82 9.82
N GLU A 124 -9.48 6.17 9.09
CA GLU A 124 -9.60 6.61 7.69
C GLU A 124 -9.99 5.46 6.76
N LEU A 125 -9.36 4.28 6.91
CA LEU A 125 -9.76 3.09 6.15
C LEU A 125 -11.19 2.65 6.46
N SER A 126 -11.64 2.81 7.69
CA SER A 126 -13.03 2.51 8.07
C SER A 126 -14.03 3.39 7.33
N ARG A 127 -13.69 4.65 7.06
CA ARG A 127 -14.50 5.54 6.19
C ARG A 127 -14.59 5.03 4.76
N MET A 128 -13.58 4.30 4.30
CA MET A 128 -13.56 3.66 2.99
C MET A 128 -14.24 2.28 2.96
N GLY A 129 -14.84 1.86 4.06
CA GLY A 129 -15.56 0.61 4.18
C GLY A 129 -14.74 -0.58 4.67
N ALA A 130 -13.51 -0.36 5.14
CA ALA A 130 -12.72 -1.42 5.75
C ALA A 130 -13.30 -1.86 7.09
N HIS A 131 -13.20 -3.15 7.39
CA HIS A 131 -13.62 -3.75 8.66
C HIS A 131 -12.40 -4.07 9.52
N ILE A 132 -12.02 -3.13 10.37
CA ILE A 132 -10.82 -3.24 11.20
C ILE A 132 -11.17 -2.92 12.65
N ARG A 133 -10.77 -3.82 13.56
CA ARG A 133 -10.90 -3.64 14.99
C ARG A 133 -9.51 -3.61 15.63
N VAL A 134 -9.24 -2.63 16.46
CA VAL A 134 -7.96 -2.49 17.18
C VAL A 134 -8.14 -2.82 18.65
N GLU A 135 -7.30 -3.70 19.15
CA GLU A 135 -7.23 -4.12 20.54
C GLU A 135 -5.77 -4.04 21.01
N GLY A 136 -5.44 -2.99 21.77
CA GLY A 136 -4.06 -2.75 22.20
C GLY A 136 -3.11 -2.53 21.03
N ASN A 137 -2.11 -3.39 20.91
CA ASN A 137 -1.13 -3.36 19.83
C ASN A 137 -1.49 -4.26 18.63
N THR A 138 -2.72 -4.71 18.56
CA THR A 138 -3.17 -5.68 17.56
C THR A 138 -4.37 -5.13 16.80
N ALA A 139 -4.34 -5.22 15.49
CA ALA A 139 -5.48 -4.98 14.61
C ALA A 139 -6.00 -6.30 14.05
N ILE A 140 -7.31 -6.46 14.06
CA ILE A 140 -8.01 -7.59 13.46
C ILE A 140 -8.75 -7.06 12.23
N LEU A 141 -8.40 -7.58 11.06
CA LEU A 141 -8.90 -7.12 9.78
C LEU A 141 -9.76 -8.21 9.13
N ASP A 142 -11.03 -7.94 9.00
CA ASP A 142 -11.93 -8.79 8.21
C ASP A 142 -11.97 -8.25 6.79
N GLY A 143 -11.47 -9.03 5.83
CA GLY A 143 -11.30 -8.58 4.45
C GLY A 143 -12.61 -8.24 3.76
N VAL A 144 -12.62 -7.14 3.02
CA VAL A 144 -13.71 -6.72 2.12
C VAL A 144 -13.26 -6.86 0.67
N GLU A 145 -14.21 -6.93 -0.27
CA GLU A 145 -13.87 -7.12 -1.70
C GLU A 145 -13.27 -5.87 -2.33
N THR A 146 -13.75 -4.70 -1.90
CA THR A 146 -13.28 -3.40 -2.39
C THR A 146 -13.53 -2.33 -1.34
N PHE A 147 -12.89 -1.18 -1.52
CA PHE A 147 -13.17 0.02 -0.74
C PHE A 147 -14.11 0.94 -1.50
N SER A 148 -14.84 1.75 -0.75
CA SER A 148 -15.64 2.86 -1.30
C SER A 148 -14.80 4.13 -1.35
N GLY A 149 -15.07 4.99 -2.35
CA GLY A 149 -14.47 6.30 -2.42
C GLY A 149 -14.81 7.15 -1.20
N ALA A 150 -13.84 7.89 -0.68
CA ALA A 150 -14.03 8.77 0.49
C ALA A 150 -13.00 9.91 0.53
N ASN A 151 -13.31 10.91 1.33
CA ASN A 151 -12.37 11.95 1.72
C ASN A 151 -11.65 11.50 2.99
N VAL A 152 -10.35 11.30 2.91
CA VAL A 152 -9.49 10.84 4.00
C VAL A 152 -8.30 11.77 4.17
N ALA A 153 -7.75 11.80 5.37
CA ALA A 153 -6.59 12.63 5.70
C ALA A 153 -5.40 11.77 6.07
N ALA A 154 -4.22 12.07 5.50
CA ALA A 154 -2.99 11.40 5.87
C ALA A 154 -2.57 11.77 7.30
N PRO A 155 -2.58 10.83 8.26
CA PRO A 155 -2.22 11.16 9.64
C PRO A 155 -0.70 11.22 9.86
N ASP A 156 0.06 10.53 9.02
CA ASP A 156 1.51 10.50 9.01
C ASP A 156 2.03 10.02 7.65
N LEU A 157 3.33 9.92 7.50
CA LEU A 157 4.01 9.53 6.27
C LEU A 157 3.58 8.15 5.75
N ARG A 158 3.66 7.12 6.58
CA ARG A 158 3.43 5.74 6.15
C ARG A 158 1.95 5.42 6.02
N ALA A 159 1.15 5.90 6.95
CA ALA A 159 -0.31 5.81 6.86
C ALA A 159 -0.84 6.60 5.65
N GLY A 160 -0.25 7.75 5.35
CA GLY A 160 -0.60 8.53 4.16
C GLY A 160 -0.37 7.76 2.87
N ALA A 161 0.80 7.14 2.70
CA ALA A 161 1.09 6.29 1.55
C ALA A 161 0.12 5.10 1.45
N ALA A 162 -0.21 4.48 2.57
CA ALA A 162 -1.20 3.40 2.64
C ALA A 162 -2.60 3.87 2.17
N LEU A 163 -3.03 5.05 2.59
CA LEU A 163 -4.32 5.63 2.18
C LEU A 163 -4.36 5.96 0.68
N VAL A 164 -3.24 6.38 0.09
CA VAL A 164 -3.14 6.55 -1.37
C VAL A 164 -3.33 5.21 -2.08
N ILE A 165 -2.71 4.14 -1.60
CA ILE A 165 -2.90 2.80 -2.16
C ILE A 165 -4.37 2.38 -2.04
N ALA A 166 -5.00 2.60 -0.88
CA ALA A 166 -6.41 2.29 -0.68
C ALA A 166 -7.31 3.08 -1.63
N ALA A 167 -7.01 4.37 -1.85
CA ALA A 167 -7.73 5.21 -2.80
C ALA A 167 -7.63 4.68 -4.24
N LEU A 168 -6.45 4.18 -4.65
CA LEU A 168 -6.26 3.57 -5.98
C LEU A 168 -7.11 2.31 -6.20
N VAL A 169 -7.42 1.59 -5.13
CA VAL A 169 -8.24 0.37 -5.18
C VAL A 169 -9.73 0.66 -5.07
N ALA A 170 -10.11 1.80 -4.49
CA ALA A 170 -11.51 2.16 -4.27
C ALA A 170 -12.33 2.17 -5.57
N ASP A 171 -13.59 1.81 -5.47
CA ASP A 171 -14.52 1.73 -6.59
C ASP A 171 -15.03 3.08 -7.08
N ASP A 172 -14.78 4.16 -6.33
CA ASP A 172 -15.20 5.51 -6.63
C ASP A 172 -14.11 6.52 -6.23
N PHE A 173 -14.37 7.77 -6.50
CA PHE A 173 -13.47 8.90 -6.26
C PHE A 173 -13.08 9.03 -4.81
N SER A 174 -11.80 9.23 -4.56
CA SER A 174 -11.26 9.51 -3.21
C SER A 174 -10.38 10.74 -3.23
N VAL A 175 -10.37 11.46 -2.12
CA VAL A 175 -9.46 12.59 -1.89
C VAL A 175 -8.62 12.27 -0.65
N VAL A 176 -7.31 12.33 -0.80
CA VAL A 176 -6.35 12.19 0.30
C VAL A 176 -5.76 13.57 0.58
N SER A 177 -6.10 14.14 1.72
CA SER A 177 -5.58 15.44 2.18
C SER A 177 -4.35 15.28 3.09
N ASP A 178 -3.74 16.40 3.50
CA ASP A 178 -2.53 16.43 4.34
C ASP A 178 -1.33 15.70 3.72
N ILE A 179 -1.20 15.72 2.40
CA ILE A 179 -0.16 15.00 1.67
C ILE A 179 1.27 15.51 1.92
N LYS A 180 1.42 16.63 2.62
CA LYS A 180 2.71 17.13 3.12
C LYS A 180 3.49 16.05 3.89
N TYR A 181 2.80 15.17 4.61
CA TYR A 181 3.43 14.04 5.30
C TYR A 181 4.02 13.03 4.33
N ILE A 182 3.32 12.72 3.24
CA ILE A 182 3.77 11.80 2.20
C ILE A 182 4.99 12.37 1.48
N GLN A 183 4.97 13.65 1.14
CA GLN A 183 6.04 14.33 0.40
C GLN A 183 7.38 14.38 1.14
N ARG A 184 7.37 14.20 2.45
CA ARG A 184 8.59 14.15 3.26
C ARG A 184 9.43 12.89 3.06
N GLY A 185 8.83 11.79 2.62
CA GLY A 185 9.51 10.51 2.50
C GLY A 185 9.33 9.81 1.15
N TYR A 186 8.44 10.31 0.29
CA TYR A 186 8.22 9.78 -1.06
C TYR A 186 8.40 10.89 -2.08
N GLU A 187 9.48 10.81 -2.84
CA GLU A 187 9.73 11.77 -3.91
C GLU A 187 8.79 11.53 -5.08
N LYS A 188 8.03 12.57 -5.47
CA LYS A 188 7.13 12.55 -6.64
C LYS A 188 6.21 11.32 -6.68
N PHE A 189 5.61 11.00 -5.55
CA PHE A 189 4.82 9.77 -5.38
C PHE A 189 3.65 9.69 -6.36
N ASP A 190 2.93 10.78 -6.55
CA ASP A 190 1.83 10.89 -7.51
C ASP A 190 2.29 10.74 -8.96
N GLU A 191 3.41 11.39 -9.33
CA GLU A 191 3.98 11.27 -10.68
C GLU A 191 4.43 9.84 -10.99
N LYS A 192 5.04 9.17 -10.02
CA LYS A 192 5.46 7.78 -10.13
C LYS A 192 4.28 6.83 -10.32
N LEU A 193 3.25 6.99 -9.51
CA LEU A 193 2.02 6.20 -9.63
C LEU A 193 1.30 6.46 -10.95
N ARG A 194 1.24 7.71 -11.40
CA ARG A 194 0.68 8.08 -12.71
C ARG A 194 1.46 7.43 -13.85
N GLY A 195 2.78 7.42 -13.76
CA GLY A 195 3.65 6.73 -14.73
C GLY A 195 3.40 5.22 -14.80
N LEU A 196 2.92 4.61 -13.73
CA LEU A 196 2.50 3.20 -13.69
C LEU A 196 1.06 2.99 -14.19
N GLY A 197 0.34 4.04 -14.54
CA GLY A 197 -1.02 3.97 -15.06
C GLY A 197 -2.12 4.31 -14.06
N ALA A 198 -1.78 4.76 -12.86
CA ALA A 198 -2.77 5.23 -11.89
C ALA A 198 -3.43 6.52 -12.36
N LEU A 199 -4.73 6.62 -12.14
CA LEU A 199 -5.50 7.85 -12.34
C LEU A 199 -5.45 8.68 -11.06
N ILE A 200 -4.45 9.51 -10.92
CA ILE A 200 -4.19 10.30 -9.71
C ILE A 200 -3.73 11.70 -10.09
N GLU A 201 -4.25 12.70 -9.41
CA GLU A 201 -3.87 14.09 -9.58
C GLU A 201 -3.56 14.74 -8.24
N LYS A 202 -2.56 15.61 -8.24
CA LYS A 202 -2.26 16.49 -7.12
C LYS A 202 -2.96 17.82 -7.34
N VAL A 203 -3.77 18.24 -6.38
CA VAL A 203 -4.57 19.45 -6.45
C VAL A 203 -4.15 20.39 -5.31
N GLU A 204 -3.95 21.65 -5.64
CA GLU A 204 -3.77 22.71 -4.66
C GLU A 204 -5.14 23.26 -4.25
N THR A 205 -5.39 23.29 -2.96
CA THR A 205 -6.56 23.95 -2.38
C THR A 205 -6.11 25.13 -1.53
N ASP A 206 -6.99 26.09 -1.29
CA ASP A 206 -6.67 27.33 -0.53
C ASP A 206 -6.12 27.09 0.88
N LYS A 207 -6.13 25.86 1.36
CA LYS A 207 -5.67 25.48 2.70
C LYS A 207 -4.62 24.38 2.73
N ASP A 208 -4.63 23.44 1.77
CA ASP A 208 -3.72 22.28 1.77
C ASP A 208 -3.59 21.64 0.38
N LEU A 209 -2.51 20.86 0.20
CA LEU A 209 -2.35 19.99 -0.96
C LEU A 209 -3.12 18.69 -0.74
N SER A 210 -3.82 18.22 -1.77
CA SER A 210 -4.58 16.97 -1.77
C SER A 210 -4.28 16.13 -2.99
N LEU A 211 -4.44 14.82 -2.87
CA LEU A 211 -4.41 13.87 -3.98
C LEU A 211 -5.83 13.39 -4.27
N ILE A 212 -6.22 13.43 -5.53
CA ILE A 212 -7.53 12.99 -6.01
C ILE A 212 -7.34 11.77 -6.89
N HIS A 213 -8.12 10.76 -6.62
CA HIS A 213 -8.18 9.54 -7.43
C HIS A 213 -9.61 9.26 -7.87
#